data_07a8c0a19f7781b6e52e89cda6feb4a8
#
_entry.id   07a8c0a19f7781b6e52e89cda6feb4a8
#
_cell.length_a   1.000
_cell.length_b   1.000
_cell.length_c   1.000
_cell.angle_alpha   90.00
_cell.angle_beta   90.00
_cell.angle_gamma   90.00
#
_symmetry.space_group_name_H-M   'P 1'
#
loop_
_entity.id
_entity.type
_entity.pdbx_description
1 polymer ?
#
loop_
_entity_poly.entity_id
_entity_poly.type
_entity_poly.pdbx_seq_one_letter_code
_entity_poly.pdbx_strand_id
1 'polypeptide(L)'
;ILVGSRSSVMSLNCGYCGYPTCVAKNEHPDVPCAINMTDLGIAIGSMTAKAADLRVDSRVMFSVGFAARRIGLLTDCHAVYAIPLSASSKNPFFDRPSTR
;
A
#
# COMPACT_ATOMS: atom_id res chain seq x y z
N ILE A 1 -7.08 -7.22 5.51
CA ILE A 1 -7.16 -6.99 4.05
C ILE A 1 -5.77 -6.70 3.53
N LEU A 2 -5.41 -7.36 2.46
CA LEU A 2 -4.19 -7.06 1.72
C LEU A 2 -4.55 -6.34 0.43
N VAL A 3 -3.80 -5.30 0.11
CA VAL A 3 -3.96 -4.56 -1.13
C VAL A 3 -2.58 -4.30 -1.73
N GLY A 4 -2.45 -4.56 -3.01
CA GLY A 4 -1.18 -4.40 -3.69
C GLY A 4 -1.33 -3.79 -5.07
N SER A 5 -0.22 -3.30 -5.60
CA SER A 5 -0.13 -2.75 -6.94
C SER A 5 0.80 -3.59 -7.79
N ARG A 6 0.30 -4.08 -8.91
CA ARG A 6 1.12 -4.68 -9.95
C ARG A 6 1.89 -3.60 -10.71
N SER A 7 3.02 -3.97 -11.25
CA SER A 7 3.76 -3.07 -12.13
C SER A 7 3.01 -2.92 -13.46
N SER A 8 2.39 -1.78 -13.65
CA SER A 8 1.65 -1.43 -14.87
C SER A 8 1.99 -0.01 -15.26
N VAL A 9 3.09 0.13 -16.00
CA VAL A 9 3.60 1.44 -16.41
C VAL A 9 2.61 2.08 -17.39
N MET A 10 2.19 3.30 -17.08
CA MET A 10 1.20 4.04 -17.86
C MET A 10 1.78 4.74 -19.10
N SER A 11 3.09 4.68 -19.28
CA SER A 11 3.82 5.32 -20.40
C SER A 11 3.59 6.82 -20.54
N LEU A 12 3.41 7.50 -19.41
CA LEU A 12 3.13 8.94 -19.38
C LEU A 12 4.38 9.81 -19.47
N ASN A 13 5.56 9.22 -19.25
CA ASN A 13 6.83 9.96 -19.19
C ASN A 13 6.78 11.15 -18.22
N CYS A 14 6.09 10.97 -17.08
CA CYS A 14 5.85 12.06 -16.14
C CYS A 14 7.08 12.44 -15.30
N GLY A 15 8.07 11.54 -15.19
CA GLY A 15 9.29 11.78 -14.42
C GLY A 15 9.12 11.66 -12.92
N TYR A 16 7.95 11.36 -12.39
CA TYR A 16 7.69 11.32 -10.94
C TYR A 16 8.46 10.19 -10.22
N CYS A 17 8.82 9.14 -10.93
CA CYS A 17 9.63 8.06 -10.37
C CYS A 17 11.14 8.39 -10.30
N GLY A 18 11.53 9.56 -10.80
CA GLY A 18 12.93 9.99 -10.85
C GLY A 18 13.61 9.72 -12.18
N TYR A 19 13.01 8.97 -13.09
CA TYR A 19 13.54 8.70 -14.41
C TYR A 19 12.89 9.62 -15.45
N PRO A 20 13.63 10.10 -16.46
CA PRO A 20 13.06 11.05 -17.43
C PRO A 20 12.03 10.43 -18.35
N THR A 21 12.10 9.13 -18.60
CA THR A 21 11.15 8.42 -19.45
C THR A 21 10.75 7.08 -18.81
N CYS A 22 9.62 6.55 -19.23
CA CYS A 22 9.18 5.23 -18.79
C CYS A 22 10.09 4.12 -19.31
N VAL A 23 10.68 4.28 -20.48
CA VAL A 23 11.66 3.34 -21.04
C VAL A 23 12.88 3.25 -20.12
N ALA A 24 13.42 4.40 -19.68
CA ALA A 24 14.55 4.43 -18.76
C ALA A 24 14.21 3.78 -17.43
N LYS A 25 13.01 4.01 -16.89
CA LYS A 25 12.53 3.39 -15.65
C LYS A 25 12.42 1.87 -15.82
N ASN A 26 11.96 1.39 -16.98
CA ASN A 26 11.76 -0.05 -17.23
C ASN A 26 13.07 -0.85 -17.28
N GLU A 27 14.21 -0.19 -17.43
CA GLU A 27 15.52 -0.83 -17.25
C GLU A 27 15.78 -1.20 -15.78
N HIS A 28 14.97 -0.69 -14.86
CA HIS A 28 15.02 -0.95 -13.44
C HIS A 28 13.66 -1.51 -12.98
N PRO A 29 13.38 -2.80 -13.24
CA PRO A 29 12.05 -3.37 -12.98
C PRO A 29 11.66 -3.42 -11.50
N ASP A 30 12.64 -3.34 -10.59
CA ASP A 30 12.38 -3.34 -9.15
C ASP A 30 11.91 -1.96 -8.62
N VAL A 31 12.03 -0.92 -9.43
CA VAL A 31 11.58 0.42 -9.06
C VAL A 31 10.10 0.54 -9.40
N PRO A 32 9.22 0.86 -8.44
CA PRO A 32 7.79 1.00 -8.73
C PRO A 32 7.51 2.27 -9.55
N CYS A 33 6.47 2.23 -10.35
CA CYS A 33 5.94 3.41 -11.03
C CYS A 33 5.26 4.32 -10.00
N ALA A 34 5.65 5.59 -9.96
CA ALA A 34 5.07 6.54 -9.00
C ALA A 34 3.56 6.73 -9.18
N ILE A 35 3.06 6.67 -10.41
CA ILE A 35 1.62 6.77 -10.69
C ILE A 35 0.89 5.55 -10.13
N ASN A 36 1.45 4.34 -10.30
CA ASN A 36 0.87 3.13 -9.69
C ASN A 36 0.83 3.24 -8.17
N MET A 37 1.85 3.80 -7.55
CA MET A 37 1.88 3.99 -6.10
C MET A 37 0.86 5.02 -5.64
N THR A 38 0.65 6.08 -6.42
CA THR A 38 -0.40 7.09 -6.16
C THR A 38 -1.78 6.44 -6.23
N ASP A 39 -2.05 5.64 -7.25
CA ASP A 39 -3.31 4.93 -7.40
C ASP A 39 -3.55 3.97 -6.24
N LEU A 40 -2.52 3.27 -5.79
CA LEU A 40 -2.60 2.39 -4.63
C LEU A 40 -2.97 3.19 -3.37
N GLY A 41 -2.37 4.36 -3.19
CA GLY A 41 -2.68 5.25 -2.07
C GLY A 41 -4.14 5.71 -2.09
N ILE A 42 -4.70 6.01 -3.26
CA ILE A 42 -6.10 6.38 -3.41
C ILE A 42 -7.01 5.21 -2.99
N ALA A 43 -6.70 4.01 -3.44
CA ALA A 43 -7.47 2.81 -3.07
C ALA A 43 -7.44 2.58 -1.56
N ILE A 44 -6.25 2.67 -0.95
CA ILE A 44 -6.08 2.53 0.50
C ILE A 44 -6.89 3.59 1.25
N GLY A 45 -6.83 4.84 0.80
CA GLY A 45 -7.60 5.93 1.40
C GLY A 45 -9.10 5.68 1.35
N SER A 46 -9.61 5.20 0.22
CA SER A 46 -11.02 4.84 0.08
C SER A 46 -11.43 3.71 1.03
N MET A 47 -10.58 2.69 1.17
CA MET A 47 -10.84 1.56 2.06
C MET A 47 -10.88 1.99 3.52
N THR A 48 -9.92 2.78 3.95
CA THR A 48 -9.87 3.26 5.33
C THR A 48 -10.99 4.24 5.67
N ALA A 49 -11.39 5.08 4.71
CA ALA A 49 -12.54 5.96 4.85
C ALA A 49 -13.84 5.15 5.02
N LYS A 50 -14.01 4.10 4.23
CA LYS A 50 -15.19 3.22 4.36
C LYS A 50 -15.21 2.48 5.70
N ALA A 51 -14.05 2.01 6.16
CA ALA A 51 -13.93 1.38 7.46
C ALA A 51 -14.35 2.36 8.58
N ALA A 52 -13.89 3.61 8.49
CA ALA A 52 -14.25 4.64 9.47
C ALA A 52 -15.76 4.92 9.45
N ASP A 53 -16.38 5.02 8.28
CA ASP A 53 -17.82 5.20 8.15
C ASP A 53 -18.63 4.07 8.82
N LEU A 54 -18.09 2.86 8.75
CA LEU A 54 -18.69 1.68 9.38
C LEU A 54 -18.28 1.48 10.83
N ARG A 55 -17.52 2.41 11.40
CA ARG A 55 -16.96 2.35 12.77
C ARG A 55 -16.10 1.09 12.99
N VAL A 56 -15.37 0.69 11.96
CA VAL A 56 -14.40 -0.39 12.03
C VAL A 56 -13.02 0.23 12.16
N ASP A 57 -12.29 -0.15 13.20
CA ASP A 57 -10.94 0.33 13.43
C ASP A 57 -9.99 -0.28 12.39
N SER A 58 -9.06 0.50 11.91
CA SER A 58 -8.10 0.06 10.91
C SER A 58 -6.76 0.77 11.08
N ARG A 59 -5.74 0.19 10.48
CA ARG A 59 -4.43 0.81 10.36
C ARG A 59 -3.75 0.32 9.09
N VAL A 60 -3.10 1.23 8.37
CA VAL A 60 -2.30 0.86 7.20
C VAL A 60 -0.92 0.42 7.65
N MET A 61 -0.52 -0.80 7.32
CA MET A 61 0.75 -1.39 7.75
C MET A 61 1.55 -1.88 6.55
N PHE A 62 2.66 -1.20 6.23
CA PHE A 62 3.54 -1.63 5.15
C PHE A 62 4.40 -2.83 5.55
N SER A 63 4.83 -2.92 6.80
CA SER A 63 5.68 -4.03 7.27
C SER A 63 4.95 -5.37 7.22
N VAL A 64 3.65 -5.38 7.52
CA VAL A 64 2.82 -6.58 7.39
C VAL A 64 2.63 -6.93 5.92
N GLY A 65 2.57 -5.93 5.04
CA GLY A 65 2.56 -6.14 3.60
C GLY A 65 3.83 -6.85 3.11
N PHE A 66 4.99 -6.44 3.58
CA PHE A 66 6.25 -7.15 3.30
C PHE A 66 6.22 -8.60 3.79
N ALA A 67 5.73 -8.84 5.00
CA ALA A 67 5.61 -10.17 5.55
C ALA A 67 4.67 -11.05 4.71
N ALA A 68 3.55 -10.49 4.26
CA ALA A 68 2.59 -11.19 3.40
C ALA A 68 3.24 -11.67 2.10
N ARG A 69 4.04 -10.82 1.46
CA ARG A 69 4.79 -11.22 0.24
C ARG A 69 5.79 -12.33 0.53
N ARG A 70 6.46 -12.29 1.66
CA ARG A 70 7.44 -13.33 2.03
C ARG A 70 6.81 -14.70 2.23
N ILE A 71 5.55 -14.77 2.63
CA ILE A 71 4.83 -16.03 2.77
C ILE A 71 4.06 -16.42 1.49
N GLY A 72 4.29 -15.72 0.38
CA GLY A 72 3.77 -16.08 -0.92
C GLY A 72 2.46 -15.42 -1.32
N LEU A 73 2.02 -14.37 -0.63
CA LEU A 73 0.79 -13.64 -0.97
C LEU A 73 1.13 -12.42 -1.83
N LEU A 74 0.33 -12.19 -2.88
CA LEU A 74 0.46 -11.06 -3.80
C LEU A 74 1.91 -10.84 -4.31
N THR A 75 2.59 -11.92 -4.63
CA THR A 75 4.00 -11.89 -5.06
C THR A 75 4.20 -11.21 -6.41
N ASP A 76 3.15 -11.05 -7.19
CA ASP A 76 3.14 -10.35 -8.47
C ASP A 76 2.99 -8.82 -8.31
N CYS A 77 2.85 -8.34 -7.06
CA CYS A 77 2.73 -6.92 -6.78
C CYS A 77 4.07 -6.31 -6.39
N HIS A 78 4.33 -5.07 -6.81
CA HIS A 78 5.53 -4.30 -6.43
C HIS A 78 5.45 -3.83 -4.97
N ALA A 79 4.27 -3.43 -4.54
CA ALA A 79 4.05 -2.99 -3.17
C ALA A 79 2.76 -3.63 -2.65
N VAL A 80 2.79 -4.05 -1.40
CA VAL A 80 1.65 -4.61 -0.70
C VAL A 80 1.53 -3.94 0.66
N TYR A 81 0.33 -3.50 0.98
CA TYR A 81 -0.01 -2.99 2.30
C TYR A 81 -1.06 -3.89 2.93
N ALA A 82 -0.95 -4.06 4.24
CA ALA A 82 -1.97 -4.73 5.02
C ALA A 82 -2.82 -3.70 5.75
N ILE A 83 -4.11 -3.93 5.76
CA ILE A 83 -5.07 -3.10 6.47
C ILE A 83 -5.82 -4.01 7.43
N PRO A 84 -5.29 -4.24 8.64
CA PRO A 84 -6.00 -4.99 9.65
C PRO A 84 -7.23 -4.23 10.11
N LEU A 85 -8.28 -4.95 10.41
CA LEU A 85 -9.58 -4.42 10.83
C LEU A 85 -9.96 -4.97 12.19
N SER A 86 -10.62 -4.16 12.99
CA SER A 86 -11.16 -4.59 14.29
C SER A 86 -12.45 -3.85 14.59
N ALA A 87 -13.42 -4.58 15.12
CA ALA A 87 -14.69 -4.01 15.61
C ALA A 87 -14.87 -4.44 17.07
N SER A 88 -14.14 -3.78 17.95
CA SER A 88 -14.15 -4.04 19.39
C SER A 88 -14.45 -2.75 20.18
N SER A 89 -14.51 -2.84 21.49
CA SER A 89 -14.80 -1.70 22.35
C SER A 89 -13.68 -0.66 22.43
N LYS A 90 -12.47 -1.03 21.99
CA LYS A 90 -11.31 -0.13 21.89
C LYS A 90 -10.64 -0.30 20.54
N ASN A 91 -9.95 0.73 20.09
CA ASN A 91 -9.09 0.64 18.91
C ASN A 91 -7.77 -0.06 19.28
N PRO A 92 -7.55 -1.33 18.93
CA PRO A 92 -6.36 -2.07 19.35
C PRO A 92 -5.09 -1.60 18.62
N PHE A 93 -5.21 -0.90 17.51
CA PHE A 93 -4.08 -0.51 16.68
C PHE A 93 -3.33 0.70 17.21
N PHE A 94 -4.00 1.51 18.05
CA PHE A 94 -3.45 2.74 18.59
C PHE A 94 -3.49 2.78 20.13
N ASP A 95 -4.01 1.74 20.74
CA ASP A 95 -4.09 1.59 22.20
C ASP A 95 -2.80 0.96 22.71
N ARG A 96 -1.78 1.78 22.87
CA ARG A 96 -0.46 1.34 23.34
C ARG A 96 -0.09 2.07 24.62
N PRO A 97 0.57 1.38 25.56
CA PRO A 97 1.15 2.06 26.71
C PRO A 97 2.23 3.05 26.24
N SER A 98 2.30 4.20 26.87
CA SER A 98 3.37 5.16 26.59
C SER A 98 4.71 4.58 27.07
N THR A 99 5.72 4.64 26.21
CA THR A 99 7.09 4.23 26.54
C THR A 99 7.99 5.45 26.78
N ARG A 100 7.43 6.63 26.75
CA ARG A 100 8.15 7.89 26.93
C ARG A 100 8.03 8.41 28.35
#